data_00959cc248ab0714b9614edfd5e4c084
#
_entry.id   00959cc248ab0714b9614edfd5e4c084
#
_cell.length_a   1.000
_cell.length_b   1.000
_cell.length_c   1.000
_cell.angle_alpha   90.00
_cell.angle_beta   90.00
_cell.angle_gamma   90.00
#
_symmetry.space_group_name_H-M   'P 1'
#
loop_
_entity.id
_entity.type
_entity.pdbx_description
1 polymer ?
#
loop_
_entity_poly.entity_id
_entity_poly.type
_entity_poly.pdbx_seq_one_letter_code
_entity_poly.pdbx_strand_id
1 'polypeptide(L)'
;MPSETTASAGADAGAATAVTADTAAVTAVPAAPAAPAVDEELARRLLAAQFPRWAHLPLHPLLPGGSDHVIFRLGDAMSVRLPRGDWAAGQAEKEHLWLPRLAPHLPLAVPAPLEVGEPAYGYPWHWSVSRWLDGGTPTHDSLADPEEAAADVAAFLRALQGLPLPAEGAYGLLSPAVPLRDRDRTTRAHIAAVGAAGAFDARALTAVWEAALEAGDRGGPPVWFHGDMHNGNLLTRAGHLSAVLDFGGLGVGDPACDLVVAWTLLEPGPRAVFREALGADDAAWARGRGWAVTTALSAYTAYAATNPLVARNTTRQITEALADATP
;
A
#
# COMPACT_ATOMS: atom_id res chain seq x y z
N MET A 1 -1.40 -70.96 -55.92
CA MET A 1 -2.85 -71.09 -56.11
C MET A 1 -3.43 -71.74 -54.86
N PRO A 2 -4.56 -71.34 -54.43
CA PRO A 2 -4.96 -70.13 -53.62
C PRO A 2 -5.47 -70.61 -52.26
N SER A 3 -5.70 -69.75 -51.39
CA SER A 3 -7.03 -69.25 -50.97
C SER A 3 -6.98 -68.47 -49.63
N GLU A 4 -7.59 -67.34 -49.74
CA GLU A 4 -7.92 -66.44 -48.63
C GLU A 4 -8.81 -67.15 -47.56
N THR A 5 -8.55 -66.74 -46.32
CA THR A 5 -9.57 -66.83 -45.27
C THR A 5 -9.47 -65.65 -44.36
N THR A 6 -10.47 -64.82 -44.48
CA THR A 6 -10.75 -63.66 -43.62
C THR A 6 -11.17 -64.11 -42.25
N ALA A 7 -10.55 -63.54 -41.21
CA ALA A 7 -11.01 -63.62 -39.82
C ALA A 7 -11.50 -62.29 -39.35
N SER A 8 -12.78 -62.23 -39.02
CA SER A 8 -13.48 -61.07 -38.43
C SER A 8 -13.05 -60.89 -36.98
N ALA A 9 -12.60 -59.69 -36.59
CA ALA A 9 -12.40 -59.31 -35.23
C ALA A 9 -13.62 -58.55 -34.75
N GLY A 10 -14.33 -59.10 -33.74
CA GLY A 10 -15.41 -58.41 -33.03
C GLY A 10 -14.90 -57.33 -32.13
N ALA A 11 -15.42 -56.13 -32.30
CA ALA A 11 -15.21 -55.01 -31.42
C ALA A 11 -16.22 -55.06 -30.29
N ASP A 12 -15.69 -55.21 -29.10
CA ASP A 12 -16.49 -55.09 -27.85
C ASP A 12 -16.55 -53.58 -27.49
N ALA A 13 -17.78 -53.06 -27.53
CA ALA A 13 -18.02 -51.62 -27.23
C ALA A 13 -18.37 -51.49 -25.75
N GLY A 14 -17.37 -51.12 -24.95
CA GLY A 14 -17.57 -50.71 -23.57
C GLY A 14 -18.34 -49.40 -23.48
N ALA A 15 -19.54 -49.46 -22.91
CA ALA A 15 -20.41 -48.32 -22.66
C ALA A 15 -19.80 -47.38 -21.60
N ALA A 16 -19.34 -46.20 -22.03
CA ALA A 16 -19.01 -45.11 -21.12
C ALA A 16 -20.28 -44.43 -20.65
N THR A 17 -20.58 -44.63 -19.36
CA THR A 17 -21.66 -43.91 -18.68
C THR A 17 -21.32 -42.44 -18.56
N ALA A 18 -21.99 -41.59 -19.31
CA ALA A 18 -21.91 -40.14 -19.20
C ALA A 18 -22.57 -39.71 -17.87
N VAL A 19 -21.75 -39.22 -16.94
CA VAL A 19 -22.22 -38.46 -15.78
C VAL A 19 -22.60 -37.09 -16.25
N THR A 20 -23.88 -36.82 -16.37
CA THR A 20 -24.43 -35.47 -16.57
C THR A 20 -24.24 -34.69 -15.30
N ALA A 21 -23.29 -33.76 -15.28
CA ALA A 21 -23.19 -32.75 -14.25
C ALA A 21 -24.40 -31.82 -14.34
N ASP A 22 -25.25 -31.92 -13.33
CA ASP A 22 -26.35 -30.97 -13.10
C ASP A 22 -25.76 -29.60 -12.80
N THR A 23 -25.76 -28.71 -13.80
CA THR A 23 -25.40 -27.32 -13.66
C THR A 23 -26.56 -26.61 -12.97
N ALA A 24 -26.60 -26.69 -11.64
CA ALA A 24 -27.44 -25.81 -10.85
C ALA A 24 -27.13 -24.35 -11.24
N ALA A 25 -28.11 -23.70 -11.78
CA ALA A 25 -28.05 -22.26 -12.13
C ALA A 25 -27.67 -21.47 -10.88
N VAL A 26 -26.40 -21.03 -10.83
CA VAL A 26 -25.97 -20.00 -9.89
C VAL A 26 -26.75 -18.76 -10.27
N THR A 27 -27.80 -18.47 -9.52
CA THR A 27 -28.52 -17.20 -9.58
C THR A 27 -27.49 -16.12 -9.34
N ALA A 28 -27.16 -15.37 -10.39
CA ALA A 28 -26.27 -14.22 -10.31
C ALA A 28 -26.88 -13.25 -9.27
N VAL A 29 -26.17 -13.08 -8.17
CA VAL A 29 -26.44 -12.00 -7.22
C VAL A 29 -26.36 -10.72 -8.06
N PRO A 30 -27.41 -9.87 -8.10
CA PRO A 30 -27.35 -8.62 -8.84
C PRO A 30 -26.11 -7.85 -8.36
N ALA A 31 -25.24 -7.47 -9.29
CA ALA A 31 -24.08 -6.64 -8.98
C ALA A 31 -24.58 -5.40 -8.27
N ALA A 32 -24.02 -5.08 -7.12
CA ALA A 32 -24.30 -3.84 -6.44
C ALA A 32 -24.10 -2.69 -7.45
N PRO A 33 -24.97 -1.67 -7.44
CA PRO A 33 -24.82 -0.55 -8.36
C PRO A 33 -23.40 0.01 -8.22
N ALA A 34 -22.73 0.21 -9.34
CA ALA A 34 -21.38 0.78 -9.34
C ALA A 34 -21.41 2.10 -8.56
N ALA A 35 -20.44 2.29 -7.65
CA ALA A 35 -20.32 3.55 -6.93
C ALA A 35 -20.26 4.71 -7.94
N PRO A 36 -20.90 5.85 -7.65
CA PRO A 36 -20.90 6.98 -8.55
C PRO A 36 -19.47 7.45 -8.83
N ALA A 37 -19.23 7.99 -10.01
CA ALA A 37 -17.96 8.64 -10.31
C ALA A 37 -17.70 9.73 -9.26
N VAL A 38 -16.51 9.69 -8.64
CA VAL A 38 -16.12 10.70 -7.66
C VAL A 38 -15.57 11.90 -8.41
N ASP A 39 -16.41 12.87 -8.64
CA ASP A 39 -16.10 14.14 -9.30
C ASP A 39 -16.28 15.34 -8.36
N GLU A 40 -15.99 16.53 -8.87
CA GLU A 40 -16.11 17.78 -8.11
C GLU A 40 -17.58 18.07 -7.74
N GLU A 41 -18.55 17.71 -8.59
CA GLU A 41 -19.97 17.96 -8.34
C GLU A 41 -20.45 17.13 -7.13
N LEU A 42 -20.11 15.84 -7.09
CA LEU A 42 -20.42 14.98 -5.96
C LEU A 42 -19.75 15.51 -4.68
N ALA A 43 -18.46 15.85 -4.74
CA ALA A 43 -17.74 16.38 -3.59
C ALA A 43 -18.37 17.69 -3.07
N ARG A 44 -18.77 18.60 -3.95
CA ARG A 44 -19.49 19.85 -3.57
C ARG A 44 -20.83 19.56 -2.92
N ARG A 45 -21.61 18.62 -3.45
CA ARG A 45 -22.92 18.24 -2.89
C ARG A 45 -22.79 17.66 -1.50
N LEU A 46 -21.82 16.74 -1.30
CA LEU A 46 -21.53 16.15 0.00
C LEU A 46 -21.10 17.22 1.02
N LEU A 47 -20.17 18.09 0.60
CA LEU A 47 -19.68 19.18 1.44
C LEU A 47 -20.78 20.16 1.83
N ALA A 48 -21.61 20.60 0.87
CA ALA A 48 -22.67 21.56 1.12
C ALA A 48 -23.76 21.01 2.05
N ALA A 49 -24.08 19.73 1.93
CA ALA A 49 -25.10 19.08 2.75
C ALA A 49 -24.64 18.84 4.20
N GLN A 50 -23.39 18.47 4.38
CA GLN A 50 -22.91 18.02 5.70
C GLN A 50 -22.07 19.08 6.42
N PHE A 51 -21.35 19.91 5.67
CA PHE A 51 -20.48 20.97 6.22
C PHE A 51 -20.74 22.32 5.54
N PRO A 52 -21.95 22.88 5.66
CA PRO A 52 -22.35 24.12 4.96
C PRO A 52 -21.45 25.31 5.25
N ARG A 53 -20.75 25.31 6.38
CA ARG A 53 -19.77 26.35 6.75
C ARG A 53 -18.61 26.47 5.74
N TRP A 54 -18.32 25.40 4.98
CA TRP A 54 -17.25 25.35 3.99
C TRP A 54 -17.73 25.29 2.54
N ALA A 55 -19.05 25.22 2.31
CA ALA A 55 -19.62 25.07 0.98
C ALA A 55 -19.29 26.21 0.01
N HIS A 56 -18.97 27.39 0.55
CA HIS A 56 -18.62 28.58 -0.22
C HIS A 56 -17.14 28.61 -0.67
N LEU A 57 -16.31 27.72 -0.14
CA LEU A 57 -14.89 27.69 -0.46
C LEU A 57 -14.62 27.07 -1.85
N PRO A 58 -13.59 27.54 -2.55
CA PRO A 58 -13.17 26.91 -3.80
C PRO A 58 -12.74 25.47 -3.55
N LEU A 59 -13.12 24.57 -4.46
CA LEU A 59 -12.77 23.15 -4.43
C LEU A 59 -12.07 22.81 -5.74
N HIS A 60 -10.83 22.34 -5.67
CA HIS A 60 -10.01 22.04 -6.85
C HIS A 60 -9.46 20.61 -6.76
N PRO A 61 -9.62 19.79 -7.83
CA PRO A 61 -9.07 18.45 -7.84
C PRO A 61 -7.53 18.48 -7.78
N LEU A 62 -6.95 17.61 -6.97
CA LEU A 62 -5.50 17.38 -6.95
C LEU A 62 -5.14 16.33 -8.01
N LEU A 63 -4.31 16.71 -8.97
CA LEU A 63 -3.87 15.84 -10.04
C LEU A 63 -2.34 15.72 -10.08
N PRO A 64 -1.80 14.50 -10.24
CA PRO A 64 -2.51 13.22 -10.16
C PRO A 64 -2.98 12.95 -8.74
N GLY A 65 -4.18 12.39 -8.57
CA GLY A 65 -4.70 12.00 -7.26
C GLY A 65 -4.00 10.76 -6.69
N GLY A 66 -4.35 10.41 -5.43
CA GLY A 66 -3.89 9.17 -4.80
C GLY A 66 -4.54 7.92 -5.42
N SER A 67 -3.95 6.74 -5.15
CA SER A 67 -4.50 5.42 -5.54
C SER A 67 -5.82 5.15 -4.82
N ASP A 68 -5.91 5.49 -3.56
CA ASP A 68 -7.00 5.14 -2.67
C ASP A 68 -8.11 6.18 -2.63
N HIS A 69 -7.76 7.45 -2.82
CA HIS A 69 -8.69 8.57 -2.69
C HIS A 69 -8.68 9.48 -3.92
N VAL A 70 -9.84 10.05 -4.22
CA VAL A 70 -9.91 11.31 -4.95
C VAL A 70 -9.73 12.42 -3.94
N ILE A 71 -8.80 13.33 -4.22
CA ILE A 71 -8.41 14.39 -3.31
C ILE A 71 -8.73 15.73 -3.95
N PHE A 72 -9.38 16.60 -3.20
CA PHE A 72 -9.60 17.99 -3.58
C PHE A 72 -8.96 18.93 -2.57
N ARG A 73 -8.38 20.01 -3.05
CA ARG A 73 -8.02 21.15 -2.21
C ARG A 73 -9.27 21.98 -1.95
N LEU A 74 -9.54 22.25 -0.69
CA LEU A 74 -10.69 23.04 -0.24
C LEU A 74 -10.20 24.35 0.37
N GLY A 75 -10.42 25.46 -0.35
CA GLY A 75 -9.79 26.73 -0.02
C GLY A 75 -8.26 26.58 0.03
N ASP A 76 -7.62 27.40 0.87
CA ASP A 76 -6.16 27.41 1.00
C ASP A 76 -5.63 26.47 2.08
N ALA A 77 -6.50 26.01 2.99
CA ALA A 77 -6.06 25.40 4.24
C ALA A 77 -6.58 23.98 4.49
N MET A 78 -7.35 23.41 3.56
CA MET A 78 -8.00 22.10 3.77
C MET A 78 -7.92 21.21 2.55
N SER A 79 -8.13 19.91 2.77
CA SER A 79 -8.36 18.90 1.74
C SER A 79 -9.63 18.14 2.02
N VAL A 80 -10.31 17.71 0.94
CA VAL A 80 -11.39 16.73 0.97
C VAL A 80 -10.86 15.44 0.35
N ARG A 81 -11.01 14.30 1.06
CA ARG A 81 -10.53 12.99 0.61
C ARG A 81 -11.72 12.03 0.54
N LEU A 82 -12.00 11.53 -0.65
CA LEU A 82 -13.08 10.58 -0.92
C LEU A 82 -12.49 9.23 -1.36
N PRO A 83 -12.71 8.13 -0.62
CA PRO A 83 -12.34 6.78 -1.05
C PRO A 83 -12.77 6.45 -2.48
N ARG A 84 -11.93 5.68 -3.18
CA ARG A 84 -12.22 5.19 -4.55
C ARG A 84 -12.90 3.83 -4.55
N GLY A 85 -12.86 3.11 -3.42
CA GLY A 85 -13.38 1.76 -3.33
C GLY A 85 -13.34 1.22 -1.90
N ASP A 86 -13.87 0.00 -1.74
CA ASP A 86 -13.98 -0.67 -0.43
C ASP A 86 -12.62 -0.86 0.27
N TRP A 87 -11.53 -0.94 -0.48
CA TRP A 87 -10.16 -1.07 0.09
C TRP A 87 -9.71 0.16 0.86
N ALA A 88 -10.29 1.33 0.58
CA ALA A 88 -10.01 2.57 1.29
C ALA A 88 -11.11 2.93 2.31
N ALA A 89 -12.17 2.12 2.41
CA ALA A 89 -13.22 2.33 3.39
C ALA A 89 -12.67 2.23 4.83
N GLY A 90 -13.19 3.05 5.73
CA GLY A 90 -12.78 3.09 7.14
C GLY A 90 -11.48 3.89 7.40
N GLN A 91 -10.78 4.35 6.37
CA GLN A 91 -9.57 5.15 6.56
C GLN A 91 -9.88 6.53 7.17
N ALA A 92 -10.97 7.17 6.76
CA ALA A 92 -11.40 8.46 7.30
C ALA A 92 -11.64 8.40 8.81
N GLU A 93 -12.38 7.39 9.26
CA GLU A 93 -12.68 7.17 10.68
C GLU A 93 -11.44 6.78 11.47
N LYS A 94 -10.55 5.95 10.88
CA LYS A 94 -9.27 5.57 11.48
C LYS A 94 -8.41 6.79 11.75
N GLU A 95 -8.17 7.60 10.72
CA GLU A 95 -7.37 8.82 10.84
C GLU A 95 -8.00 9.81 11.84
N HIS A 96 -9.31 10.00 11.79
CA HIS A 96 -10.02 10.88 12.73
C HIS A 96 -9.90 10.42 14.18
N LEU A 97 -9.91 9.11 14.41
CA LEU A 97 -9.79 8.53 15.75
C LEU A 97 -8.36 8.62 16.29
N TRP A 98 -7.36 8.29 15.47
CA TRP A 98 -6.00 8.03 15.95
C TRP A 98 -5.06 9.21 15.78
N LEU A 99 -5.10 9.96 14.66
CA LEU A 99 -4.14 11.03 14.43
C LEU A 99 -4.14 12.13 15.50
N PRO A 100 -5.28 12.59 16.05
CA PRO A 100 -5.25 13.57 17.13
C PRO A 100 -4.53 13.09 18.39
N ARG A 101 -4.48 11.77 18.62
CA ARG A 101 -3.81 11.14 19.76
C ARG A 101 -2.32 10.92 19.53
N LEU A 102 -1.94 10.61 18.30
CA LEU A 102 -0.56 10.31 17.92
C LEU A 102 0.25 11.58 17.61
N ALA A 103 -0.35 12.53 16.90
CA ALA A 103 0.30 13.75 16.40
C ALA A 103 1.11 14.54 17.44
N PRO A 104 0.66 14.73 18.69
CA PRO A 104 1.42 15.49 19.69
C PRO A 104 2.77 14.86 20.06
N HIS A 105 3.00 13.60 19.71
CA HIS A 105 4.17 12.81 20.07
C HIS A 105 5.12 12.56 18.89
N LEU A 106 4.74 12.98 17.69
CA LEU A 106 5.49 12.72 16.47
C LEU A 106 6.33 13.94 16.07
N PRO A 107 7.58 13.75 15.63
CA PRO A 107 8.49 14.86 15.31
C PRO A 107 8.19 15.56 13.97
N LEU A 108 7.48 14.89 13.05
CA LEU A 108 7.01 15.45 11.79
C LEU A 108 5.51 15.69 11.83
N ALA A 109 5.03 16.68 11.09
CA ALA A 109 3.61 16.94 10.98
C ALA A 109 2.87 15.74 10.35
N VAL A 110 1.64 15.53 10.79
CA VAL A 110 0.74 14.52 10.22
C VAL A 110 -0.59 15.18 9.87
N PRO A 111 -1.43 14.59 9.00
CA PRO A 111 -2.74 15.16 8.69
C PRO A 111 -3.53 15.41 9.97
N ALA A 112 -4.18 16.58 10.05
CA ALA A 112 -5.08 16.92 11.14
C ALA A 112 -6.53 16.79 10.65
N PRO A 113 -7.22 15.67 10.93
CA PRO A 113 -8.62 15.50 10.57
C PRO A 113 -9.50 16.54 11.25
N LEU A 114 -10.39 17.15 10.50
CA LEU A 114 -11.33 18.15 10.98
C LEU A 114 -12.73 17.56 11.12
N GLU A 115 -13.17 16.82 10.10
CA GLU A 115 -14.48 16.19 10.08
C GLU A 115 -14.46 14.88 9.28
N VAL A 116 -15.38 13.99 9.60
CA VAL A 116 -15.72 12.80 8.81
C VAL A 116 -17.13 12.97 8.28
N GLY A 117 -17.29 12.84 6.97
CA GLY A 117 -18.56 12.88 6.30
C GLY A 117 -19.15 11.49 6.12
N GLU A 118 -20.50 11.45 6.13
CA GLU A 118 -21.31 10.25 6.01
C GLU A 118 -21.58 9.88 4.55
N PRO A 119 -21.86 8.61 4.23
CA PRO A 119 -22.38 8.18 2.94
C PRO A 119 -23.64 8.95 2.54
N ALA A 120 -23.68 9.48 1.32
CA ALA A 120 -24.85 10.16 0.79
C ALA A 120 -24.82 10.27 -0.74
N TYR A 121 -25.95 10.56 -1.38
CA TYR A 121 -26.09 10.76 -2.83
C TYR A 121 -25.61 9.57 -3.68
N GLY A 122 -25.76 8.36 -3.16
CA GLY A 122 -25.28 7.14 -3.81
C GLY A 122 -23.78 6.87 -3.61
N TYR A 123 -23.04 7.75 -2.94
CA TYR A 123 -21.66 7.52 -2.52
C TYR A 123 -21.66 6.71 -1.21
N PRO A 124 -21.05 5.50 -1.17
CA PRO A 124 -21.31 4.55 -0.11
C PRO A 124 -20.33 4.63 1.07
N TRP A 125 -19.26 5.42 0.97
CA TRP A 125 -18.19 5.43 1.98
C TRP A 125 -18.16 6.71 2.79
N HIS A 126 -17.64 6.61 4.03
CA HIS A 126 -17.23 7.78 4.79
C HIS A 126 -16.06 8.48 4.09
N TRP A 127 -16.00 9.78 4.23
CA TRP A 127 -15.00 10.64 3.61
C TRP A 127 -14.52 11.68 4.61
N SER A 128 -13.40 12.35 4.35
CA SER A 128 -12.82 13.25 5.36
C SER A 128 -12.55 14.65 4.81
N VAL A 129 -12.58 15.61 5.74
CA VAL A 129 -11.98 16.93 5.58
C VAL A 129 -10.83 17.02 6.58
N SER A 130 -9.63 17.35 6.08
CA SER A 130 -8.42 17.47 6.90
C SER A 130 -7.71 18.79 6.61
N ARG A 131 -6.85 19.25 7.53
CA ARG A 131 -5.96 20.38 7.26
C ARG A 131 -5.02 20.05 6.12
N TRP A 132 -4.81 21.04 5.26
CA TRP A 132 -3.81 20.94 4.19
C TRP A 132 -2.40 21.05 4.78
N LEU A 133 -1.51 20.21 4.32
CA LEU A 133 -0.07 20.29 4.62
C LEU A 133 0.65 20.69 3.32
N ASP A 134 1.34 21.81 3.36
CA ASP A 134 2.13 22.27 2.22
C ASP A 134 3.45 21.52 2.15
N GLY A 135 3.91 21.27 0.93
CA GLY A 135 5.18 20.61 0.66
C GLY A 135 5.17 19.92 -0.70
N GLY A 136 6.33 19.43 -1.08
CA GLY A 136 6.51 18.59 -2.27
C GLY A 136 6.91 17.17 -1.87
N THR A 137 6.51 16.18 -2.68
CA THR A 137 6.96 14.80 -2.51
C THR A 137 8.46 14.72 -2.75
N PRO A 138 9.26 14.18 -1.80
CA PRO A 138 10.70 14.08 -1.96
C PRO A 138 11.09 13.04 -3.02
N THR A 139 12.17 13.38 -3.71
CA THR A 139 13.02 12.44 -4.42
C THR A 139 14.41 12.48 -3.78
N HIS A 140 15.25 11.48 -4.03
CA HIS A 140 16.61 11.47 -3.51
C HIS A 140 17.41 12.75 -3.90
N ASP A 141 17.20 13.28 -5.11
CA ASP A 141 17.85 14.49 -5.60
C ASP A 141 17.28 15.79 -5.04
N SER A 142 16.10 15.74 -4.41
CA SER A 142 15.41 16.94 -3.90
C SER A 142 15.65 17.19 -2.41
N LEU A 143 16.35 16.28 -1.73
CA LEU A 143 16.71 16.44 -0.32
C LEU A 143 17.89 17.40 -0.18
N ALA A 144 17.77 18.37 0.72
CA ALA A 144 18.86 19.32 1.03
C ALA A 144 20.00 18.61 1.78
N ASP A 145 19.65 17.72 2.70
CA ASP A 145 20.55 16.84 3.43
C ASP A 145 19.92 15.43 3.52
N PRO A 146 20.41 14.47 2.71
CA PRO A 146 19.87 13.12 2.71
C PRO A 146 20.11 12.33 4.01
N GLU A 147 21.19 12.63 4.76
CA GLU A 147 21.46 11.97 6.04
C GLU A 147 20.57 12.53 7.15
N GLU A 148 20.31 13.83 7.17
CA GLU A 148 19.30 14.45 8.04
C GLU A 148 17.92 13.85 7.75
N ALA A 149 17.51 13.76 6.49
CA ALA A 149 16.22 13.15 6.12
C ALA A 149 16.11 11.69 6.57
N ALA A 150 17.19 10.92 6.44
CA ALA A 150 17.26 9.54 6.92
C ALA A 150 17.07 9.46 8.45
N ALA A 151 17.74 10.34 9.19
CA ALA A 151 17.63 10.43 10.65
C ALA A 151 16.21 10.88 11.08
N ASP A 152 15.60 11.82 10.37
CA ASP A 152 14.24 12.32 10.65
C ASP A 152 13.19 11.23 10.47
N VAL A 153 13.25 10.45 9.38
CA VAL A 153 12.34 9.30 9.17
C VAL A 153 12.54 8.26 10.27
N ALA A 154 13.78 7.95 10.62
CA ALA A 154 14.07 7.01 11.71
C ALA A 154 13.52 7.53 13.05
N ALA A 155 13.69 8.81 13.35
CA ALA A 155 13.16 9.44 14.55
C ALA A 155 11.62 9.39 14.58
N PHE A 156 10.97 9.65 13.46
CA PHE A 156 9.52 9.54 13.32
C PHE A 156 9.02 8.12 13.60
N LEU A 157 9.62 7.11 12.96
CA LEU A 157 9.23 5.71 13.14
C LEU A 157 9.49 5.24 14.57
N ARG A 158 10.63 5.61 15.17
CA ARG A 158 10.90 5.30 16.59
C ARG A 158 9.90 5.94 17.53
N ALA A 159 9.54 7.21 17.30
CA ALA A 159 8.53 7.88 18.09
C ALA A 159 7.18 7.17 17.98
N LEU A 160 6.74 6.82 16.77
CA LEU A 160 5.51 6.08 16.54
C LEU A 160 5.53 4.71 17.25
N GLN A 161 6.58 3.92 17.06
CA GLN A 161 6.74 2.59 17.65
C GLN A 161 6.83 2.62 19.18
N GLY A 162 7.30 3.72 19.76
CA GLY A 162 7.42 3.91 21.20
C GLY A 162 6.12 4.32 21.91
N LEU A 163 5.06 4.63 21.17
CA LEU A 163 3.80 5.07 21.76
C LEU A 163 3.07 3.90 22.46
N PRO A 164 2.37 4.18 23.58
CA PRO A 164 1.53 3.19 24.22
C PRO A 164 0.49 2.62 23.25
N LEU A 165 0.34 1.29 23.27
CA LEU A 165 -0.69 0.63 22.48
C LEU A 165 -2.08 0.85 23.10
N PRO A 166 -3.15 0.86 22.30
CA PRO A 166 -4.50 0.82 22.83
C PRO A 166 -4.73 -0.45 23.64
N ALA A 167 -5.71 -0.42 24.54
CA ALA A 167 -6.10 -1.62 25.28
C ALA A 167 -6.46 -2.76 24.32
N GLU A 168 -6.18 -4.00 24.73
CA GLU A 168 -6.53 -5.18 23.96
C GLU A 168 -8.03 -5.19 23.64
N GLY A 169 -8.39 -5.39 22.35
CA GLY A 169 -9.76 -5.26 21.85
C GLY A 169 -10.14 -3.85 21.34
N ALA A 170 -9.33 -2.83 21.56
CA ALA A 170 -9.56 -1.47 21.05
C ALA A 170 -8.89 -1.21 19.69
N TYR A 171 -8.43 -2.26 19.00
CA TYR A 171 -7.76 -2.13 17.71
C TYR A 171 -8.71 -1.77 16.55
N GLY A 172 -9.98 -2.08 16.66
CA GLY A 172 -11.10 -1.69 15.80
C GLY A 172 -10.75 -1.43 14.33
N LEU A 173 -10.50 -0.18 14.00
CA LEU A 173 -10.18 0.28 12.64
C LEU A 173 -8.70 0.15 12.25
N LEU A 174 -7.81 -0.30 13.15
CA LEU A 174 -6.39 -0.46 12.83
C LEU A 174 -6.18 -1.60 11.84
N SER A 175 -5.20 -1.43 10.96
CA SER A 175 -4.83 -2.48 10.03
C SER A 175 -4.24 -3.68 10.77
N PRO A 176 -4.68 -4.90 10.46
CA PRO A 176 -4.07 -6.09 11.04
C PRO A 176 -2.64 -6.24 10.53
N ALA A 177 -1.74 -6.65 11.42
CA ALA A 177 -0.41 -7.07 10.97
C ALA A 177 -0.55 -8.34 10.12
N VAL A 178 -0.12 -8.25 8.87
CA VAL A 178 -0.10 -9.40 7.96
C VAL A 178 1.32 -9.95 7.96
N PRO A 179 1.54 -11.22 8.35
CA PRO A 179 2.85 -11.84 8.25
C PRO A 179 3.36 -11.84 6.81
N LEU A 180 4.65 -11.57 6.62
CA LEU A 180 5.26 -11.53 5.29
C LEU A 180 5.05 -12.83 4.50
N ARG A 181 5.08 -13.98 5.18
CA ARG A 181 4.82 -15.30 4.59
C ARG A 181 3.46 -15.46 3.93
N ASP A 182 2.44 -14.72 4.37
CA ASP A 182 1.10 -14.80 3.79
C ASP A 182 1.07 -14.23 2.36
N ARG A 183 2.10 -13.46 2.00
CA ARG A 183 2.32 -12.93 0.64
C ARG A 183 3.11 -13.89 -0.26
N ASP A 184 3.61 -15.03 0.24
CA ASP A 184 4.56 -15.88 -0.49
C ASP A 184 4.05 -16.30 -1.88
N ARG A 185 2.85 -16.87 -1.96
CA ARG A 185 2.27 -17.30 -3.23
C ARG A 185 2.18 -16.17 -4.25
N THR A 186 1.70 -15.00 -3.83
CA THR A 186 1.50 -13.84 -4.71
C THR A 186 2.82 -13.25 -5.13
N THR A 187 3.78 -13.12 -4.21
CA THR A 187 5.11 -12.58 -4.50
C THR A 187 5.86 -13.47 -5.49
N ARG A 188 5.86 -14.79 -5.30
CA ARG A 188 6.48 -15.74 -6.24
C ARG A 188 5.84 -15.70 -7.62
N ALA A 189 4.52 -15.51 -7.70
CA ALA A 189 3.84 -15.33 -8.99
C ALA A 189 4.29 -14.05 -9.69
N HIS A 190 4.44 -12.95 -8.97
CA HIS A 190 4.96 -11.69 -9.53
C HIS A 190 6.42 -11.82 -9.96
N ILE A 191 7.28 -12.46 -9.16
CA ILE A 191 8.69 -12.73 -9.52
C ILE A 191 8.75 -13.53 -10.83
N ALA A 192 7.96 -14.59 -10.95
CA ALA A 192 7.91 -15.39 -12.18
C ALA A 192 7.45 -14.55 -13.39
N ALA A 193 6.45 -13.71 -13.23
CA ALA A 193 5.92 -12.86 -14.29
C ALA A 193 6.96 -11.84 -14.79
N VAL A 194 7.64 -11.11 -13.88
CA VAL A 194 8.64 -10.11 -14.26
C VAL A 194 9.89 -10.76 -14.83
N GLY A 195 10.27 -11.96 -14.36
CA GLY A 195 11.37 -12.75 -14.91
C GLY A 195 11.06 -13.25 -16.32
N ALA A 196 9.88 -13.79 -16.56
CA ALA A 196 9.44 -14.22 -17.89
C ALA A 196 9.39 -13.06 -18.91
N ALA A 197 9.06 -11.86 -18.44
CA ALA A 197 9.08 -10.64 -19.24
C ALA A 197 10.50 -10.08 -19.46
N GLY A 198 11.53 -10.64 -18.81
CA GLY A 198 12.90 -10.12 -18.87
C GLY A 198 13.08 -8.76 -18.19
N ALA A 199 12.13 -8.35 -17.33
CA ALA A 199 12.16 -7.03 -16.70
C ALA A 199 13.14 -6.98 -15.51
N PHE A 200 13.25 -8.06 -14.74
CA PHE A 200 14.15 -8.18 -13.59
C PHE A 200 14.73 -9.59 -13.47
N ASP A 201 15.85 -9.71 -12.75
CA ASP A 201 16.46 -11.02 -12.43
C ASP A 201 15.61 -11.77 -11.40
N ALA A 202 14.84 -12.76 -11.87
CA ALA A 202 13.97 -13.57 -11.03
C ALA A 202 14.75 -14.37 -9.98
N ARG A 203 15.99 -14.78 -10.27
CA ARG A 203 16.83 -15.53 -9.31
C ARG A 203 17.25 -14.63 -8.16
N ALA A 204 17.72 -13.41 -8.45
CA ALA A 204 18.10 -12.44 -7.44
C ALA A 204 16.89 -12.04 -6.58
N LEU A 205 15.73 -11.79 -7.20
CA LEU A 205 14.47 -11.51 -6.48
C LEU A 205 14.05 -12.66 -5.57
N THR A 206 14.18 -13.91 -6.05
CA THR A 206 13.86 -15.09 -5.25
C THR A 206 14.78 -15.20 -4.04
N ALA A 207 16.09 -14.96 -4.21
CA ALA A 207 17.05 -15.00 -3.11
C ALA A 207 16.74 -13.94 -2.03
N VAL A 208 16.41 -12.71 -2.44
CA VAL A 208 15.98 -11.66 -1.50
C VAL A 208 14.70 -12.05 -0.76
N TRP A 209 13.73 -12.60 -1.48
CA TRP A 209 12.47 -13.04 -0.90
C TRP A 209 12.64 -14.18 0.11
N GLU A 210 13.44 -15.19 -0.23
CA GLU A 210 13.74 -16.32 0.66
C GLU A 210 14.48 -15.88 1.91
N ALA A 211 15.49 -15.03 1.80
CA ALA A 211 16.16 -14.44 2.95
C ALA A 211 15.21 -13.68 3.88
N ALA A 212 14.22 -12.98 3.31
CA ALA A 212 13.21 -12.29 4.10
C ALA A 212 12.27 -13.26 4.85
N LEU A 213 11.91 -14.38 4.24
CA LEU A 213 11.10 -15.43 4.89
C LEU A 213 11.92 -16.19 5.96
N GLU A 214 13.18 -16.48 5.70
CA GLU A 214 14.10 -17.13 6.64
C GLU A 214 14.38 -16.30 7.88
N ALA A 215 14.31 -14.95 7.79
CA ALA A 215 14.40 -14.06 8.92
C ALA A 215 13.28 -14.27 9.96
N GLY A 216 12.23 -14.99 9.59
CA GLY A 216 11.13 -15.36 10.47
C GLY A 216 10.26 -14.17 10.88
N ASP A 217 9.34 -14.43 11.80
CA ASP A 217 8.49 -13.37 12.35
C ASP A 217 9.26 -12.55 13.39
N ARG A 218 8.84 -11.31 13.59
CA ARG A 218 9.40 -10.46 14.64
C ARG A 218 9.23 -11.10 16.01
N GLY A 219 10.32 -11.35 16.70
CA GLY A 219 10.30 -11.70 18.12
C GLY A 219 10.06 -10.47 18.98
N GLY A 220 9.07 -10.51 19.86
CA GLY A 220 8.78 -9.43 20.80
C GLY A 220 7.37 -8.86 20.68
N PRO A 221 7.01 -7.90 21.58
CA PRO A 221 5.68 -7.34 21.58
C PRO A 221 5.37 -6.55 20.31
N PRO A 222 4.10 -6.50 19.88
CA PRO A 222 3.70 -5.67 18.76
C PRO A 222 3.96 -4.19 19.07
N VAL A 223 4.18 -3.40 18.02
CA VAL A 223 4.33 -1.94 18.10
C VAL A 223 3.46 -1.29 17.03
N TRP A 224 3.27 0.02 17.13
CA TRP A 224 2.65 0.79 16.06
C TRP A 224 3.49 0.73 14.79
N PHE A 225 2.83 0.69 13.63
CA PHE A 225 3.43 0.90 12.33
C PHE A 225 2.54 1.80 11.46
N HIS A 226 3.16 2.53 10.55
CA HIS A 226 2.46 3.37 9.56
C HIS A 226 1.76 2.52 8.49
N GLY A 227 2.44 1.48 8.00
CA GLY A 227 1.91 0.46 7.09
C GLY A 227 2.03 0.79 5.61
N ASP A 228 2.40 2.04 5.27
CA ASP A 228 2.62 2.47 3.88
C ASP A 228 3.73 3.56 3.82
N MET A 229 4.84 3.33 4.51
CA MET A 229 5.94 4.30 4.59
C MET A 229 6.81 4.25 3.34
N HIS A 230 6.59 5.20 2.43
CA HIS A 230 7.39 5.38 1.22
C HIS A 230 7.49 6.88 0.86
N ASN A 231 8.37 7.23 -0.07
CA ASN A 231 8.60 8.64 -0.44
C ASN A 231 7.33 9.38 -0.91
N GLY A 232 6.36 8.69 -1.50
CA GLY A 232 5.08 9.27 -1.93
C GLY A 232 4.21 9.78 -0.77
N ASN A 233 4.41 9.26 0.44
CA ASN A 233 3.71 9.64 1.66
C ASN A 233 4.52 10.58 2.56
N LEU A 234 5.58 11.19 2.02
CA LEU A 234 6.38 12.20 2.69
C LEU A 234 6.23 13.56 2.00
N LEU A 235 6.35 14.63 2.78
CA LEU A 235 6.47 15.98 2.25
C LEU A 235 7.76 16.62 2.71
N THR A 236 8.32 17.46 1.81
CA THR A 236 9.46 18.34 2.11
C THR A 236 9.09 19.80 1.90
N ARG A 237 9.74 20.67 2.69
CA ARG A 237 9.75 22.12 2.50
C ARG A 237 11.21 22.59 2.45
N ALA A 238 11.57 23.28 1.40
CA ALA A 238 12.96 23.71 1.15
C ALA A 238 13.98 22.54 1.22
N GLY A 239 13.57 21.32 0.81
CA GLY A 239 14.43 20.14 0.81
C GLY A 239 14.52 19.38 2.15
N HIS A 240 13.92 19.87 3.23
CA HIS A 240 13.87 19.19 4.53
C HIS A 240 12.52 18.50 4.75
N LEU A 241 12.51 17.35 5.39
CA LEU A 241 11.27 16.63 5.70
C LEU A 241 10.37 17.48 6.61
N SER A 242 9.10 17.51 6.31
CA SER A 242 8.12 18.35 7.02
C SER A 242 6.87 17.61 7.48
N ALA A 243 6.46 16.56 6.76
CA ALA A 243 5.26 15.83 7.13
C ALA A 243 5.28 14.38 6.62
N VAL A 244 4.49 13.54 7.30
CA VAL A 244 4.13 12.18 6.90
C VAL A 244 2.63 12.14 6.63
N LEU A 245 2.23 11.56 5.51
CA LEU A 245 0.85 11.49 5.01
C LEU A 245 0.35 10.06 4.98
N ASP A 246 -0.96 9.92 4.80
CA ASP A 246 -1.64 8.65 4.49
C ASP A 246 -1.49 7.55 5.54
N PHE A 247 -2.24 7.69 6.61
CA PHE A 247 -2.29 6.71 7.69
C PHE A 247 -3.35 5.60 7.47
N GLY A 248 -3.75 5.41 6.21
CA GLY A 248 -4.65 4.32 5.82
C GLY A 248 -4.15 2.94 6.21
N GLY A 249 -2.82 2.73 6.19
CA GLY A 249 -2.14 1.52 6.63
C GLY A 249 -1.91 1.39 8.14
N LEU A 250 -2.18 2.45 8.94
CA LEU A 250 -1.86 2.47 10.38
C LEU A 250 -2.34 1.23 11.10
N GLY A 251 -1.43 0.58 11.82
CA GLY A 251 -1.71 -0.67 12.51
C GLY A 251 -0.76 -0.95 13.67
N VAL A 252 -0.89 -2.17 14.21
CA VAL A 252 -0.08 -2.66 15.34
C VAL A 252 0.45 -4.05 15.02
N GLY A 253 1.76 -4.23 15.12
CA GLY A 253 2.42 -5.52 14.81
C GLY A 253 3.90 -5.42 14.52
N ASP A 254 4.38 -6.07 13.44
CA ASP A 254 5.75 -5.98 12.95
C ASP A 254 5.93 -4.72 12.09
N PRO A 255 6.78 -3.75 12.49
CA PRO A 255 6.98 -2.52 11.75
C PRO A 255 7.93 -2.67 10.54
N ALA A 256 8.35 -3.87 10.18
CA ALA A 256 9.25 -4.09 9.05
C ALA A 256 8.68 -3.58 7.71
N CYS A 257 7.35 -3.48 7.58
CA CYS A 257 6.70 -2.85 6.42
C CYS A 257 7.07 -1.37 6.26
N ASP A 258 7.39 -0.66 7.33
CA ASP A 258 7.76 0.75 7.27
C ASP A 258 9.20 0.98 6.80
N LEU A 259 10.02 -0.07 6.73
CA LEU A 259 11.38 0.02 6.21
C LEU A 259 11.42 0.24 4.69
N VAL A 260 10.31 0.11 3.99
CA VAL A 260 10.20 0.32 2.52
C VAL A 260 10.75 1.69 2.09
N VAL A 261 10.63 2.71 2.93
CA VAL A 261 11.18 4.04 2.67
C VAL A 261 12.69 4.03 2.39
N ALA A 262 13.43 3.10 2.95
CA ALA A 262 14.86 2.94 2.73
C ALA A 262 15.21 2.70 1.26
N TRP A 263 14.36 2.03 0.50
CA TRP A 263 14.58 1.70 -0.90
C TRP A 263 13.75 2.57 -1.88
N THR A 264 12.82 3.36 -1.38
CA THR A 264 12.06 4.30 -2.21
C THR A 264 12.68 5.69 -2.23
N LEU A 265 13.37 6.09 -1.16
CA LEU A 265 13.90 7.45 -1.00
C LEU A 265 15.42 7.51 -0.85
N LEU A 266 16.03 6.60 -0.05
CA LEU A 266 17.39 6.77 0.41
C LEU A 266 18.41 6.07 -0.49
N GLU A 267 19.52 6.77 -0.76
CA GLU A 267 20.74 6.20 -1.34
C GLU A 267 21.50 5.35 -0.30
N PRO A 268 22.49 4.53 -0.70
CA PRO A 268 23.19 3.60 0.23
C PRO A 268 23.76 4.26 1.49
N GLY A 269 24.39 5.43 1.40
CA GLY A 269 24.94 6.15 2.57
C GLY A 269 23.85 6.56 3.57
N PRO A 270 22.87 7.40 3.19
CA PRO A 270 21.74 7.76 4.03
C PRO A 270 20.92 6.56 4.51
N ARG A 271 20.85 5.49 3.71
CA ARG A 271 20.17 4.24 4.11
C ARG A 271 20.86 3.57 5.29
N ALA A 272 22.17 3.60 5.33
CA ALA A 272 22.94 3.10 6.48
C ALA A 272 22.66 3.94 7.75
N VAL A 273 22.62 5.28 7.62
CA VAL A 273 22.24 6.19 8.72
C VAL A 273 20.83 5.86 9.22
N PHE A 274 19.87 5.68 8.32
CA PHE A 274 18.50 5.30 8.67
C PHE A 274 18.46 3.99 9.46
N ARG A 275 19.14 2.96 8.96
CA ARG A 275 19.19 1.63 9.60
C ARG A 275 19.77 1.70 11.01
N GLU A 276 20.89 2.39 11.17
CA GLU A 276 21.56 2.59 12.47
C GLU A 276 20.67 3.40 13.43
N ALA A 277 20.15 4.56 12.99
CA ALA A 277 19.31 5.43 13.80
C ALA A 277 18.01 4.73 14.25
N LEU A 278 17.43 3.89 13.41
CA LEU A 278 16.23 3.10 13.76
C LEU A 278 16.58 1.90 14.67
N GLY A 279 17.82 1.45 14.68
CA GLY A 279 18.25 0.24 15.39
C GLY A 279 17.72 -1.05 14.76
N ALA A 280 17.58 -1.07 13.43
CA ALA A 280 17.07 -2.25 12.71
C ALA A 280 18.15 -3.32 12.60
N ASP A 281 17.92 -4.47 13.24
CA ASP A 281 18.79 -5.64 13.14
C ASP A 281 18.73 -6.30 11.74
N ASP A 282 19.59 -7.27 11.50
CA ASP A 282 19.68 -7.96 10.20
C ASP A 282 18.35 -8.65 9.83
N ALA A 283 17.65 -9.21 10.81
CA ALA A 283 16.39 -9.90 10.58
C ALA A 283 15.26 -8.93 10.22
N ALA A 284 15.14 -7.80 10.94
CA ALA A 284 14.20 -6.72 10.60
C ALA A 284 14.52 -6.14 9.22
N TRP A 285 15.80 -5.92 8.91
CA TRP A 285 16.24 -5.40 7.63
C TRP A 285 15.92 -6.34 6.47
N ALA A 286 16.16 -7.65 6.64
CA ALA A 286 15.78 -8.65 5.65
C ALA A 286 14.27 -8.68 5.41
N ARG A 287 13.43 -8.64 6.47
CA ARG A 287 11.98 -8.55 6.34
C ARG A 287 11.54 -7.26 5.63
N GLY A 288 12.13 -6.12 6.00
CA GLY A 288 11.86 -4.83 5.35
C GLY A 288 12.16 -4.85 3.85
N ARG A 289 13.29 -5.46 3.47
CA ARG A 289 13.66 -5.67 2.07
C ARG A 289 12.66 -6.58 1.35
N GLY A 290 12.18 -7.62 2.02
CA GLY A 290 11.08 -8.46 1.53
C GLY A 290 9.80 -7.65 1.29
N TRP A 291 9.45 -6.75 2.21
CA TRP A 291 8.32 -5.83 2.04
C TRP A 291 8.54 -4.89 0.84
N ALA A 292 9.74 -4.34 0.68
CA ALA A 292 10.05 -3.51 -0.47
C ALA A 292 9.88 -4.27 -1.80
N VAL A 293 10.37 -5.52 -1.87
CA VAL A 293 10.22 -6.35 -3.08
C VAL A 293 8.75 -6.67 -3.36
N THR A 294 7.99 -7.17 -2.36
CA THR A 294 6.60 -7.60 -2.62
C THR A 294 5.67 -6.44 -2.97
N THR A 295 5.81 -5.27 -2.33
CA THR A 295 4.98 -4.09 -2.64
C THR A 295 5.32 -3.52 -4.01
N ALA A 296 6.62 -3.39 -4.35
CA ALA A 296 7.04 -2.91 -5.66
C ALA A 296 6.60 -3.84 -6.79
N LEU A 297 6.76 -5.16 -6.63
CA LEU A 297 6.33 -6.14 -7.64
C LEU A 297 4.82 -6.11 -7.86
N SER A 298 4.04 -5.98 -6.79
CA SER A 298 2.58 -5.86 -6.88
C SER A 298 2.17 -4.61 -7.68
N ALA A 299 2.74 -3.45 -7.36
CA ALA A 299 2.45 -2.21 -8.05
C ALA A 299 2.99 -2.21 -9.51
N TYR A 300 4.20 -2.76 -9.73
CA TYR A 300 4.80 -2.88 -11.05
C TYR A 300 3.92 -3.72 -11.99
N THR A 301 3.53 -4.91 -11.56
CA THR A 301 2.72 -5.81 -12.39
C THR A 301 1.32 -5.27 -12.68
N ALA A 302 0.76 -4.49 -11.75
CA ALA A 302 -0.58 -3.92 -11.92
C ALA A 302 -0.58 -2.66 -12.81
N TYR A 303 0.43 -1.80 -12.71
CA TYR A 303 0.32 -0.43 -13.23
C TYR A 303 1.48 0.04 -14.12
N ALA A 304 2.63 -0.64 -14.17
CA ALA A 304 3.80 -0.12 -14.87
C ALA A 304 3.55 0.08 -16.39
N ALA A 305 2.73 -0.75 -17.00
CA ALA A 305 2.39 -0.63 -18.41
C ALA A 305 1.56 0.62 -18.76
N THR A 306 0.81 1.16 -17.80
CA THR A 306 -0.13 2.27 -17.99
C THR A 306 0.24 3.54 -17.25
N ASN A 307 1.15 3.44 -16.27
CA ASN A 307 1.56 4.57 -15.43
C ASN A 307 3.09 4.68 -15.37
N PRO A 308 3.70 5.59 -16.16
CA PRO A 308 5.16 5.77 -16.20
C PRO A 308 5.77 6.19 -14.84
N LEU A 309 5.04 6.88 -13.97
CA LEU A 309 5.52 7.26 -12.65
C LEU A 309 5.63 6.03 -11.75
N VAL A 310 4.61 5.18 -11.73
CA VAL A 310 4.65 3.91 -11.00
C VAL A 310 5.77 3.02 -11.53
N ALA A 311 5.93 2.92 -12.86
CA ALA A 311 7.01 2.16 -13.45
C ALA A 311 8.39 2.60 -12.95
N ARG A 312 8.67 3.91 -12.96
CA ARG A 312 9.95 4.46 -12.47
C ARG A 312 10.16 4.18 -10.98
N ASN A 313 9.16 4.48 -10.15
CA ASN A 313 9.30 4.35 -8.70
C ASN A 313 9.49 2.89 -8.27
N THR A 314 8.70 1.98 -8.84
CA THR A 314 8.81 0.55 -8.52
C THR A 314 10.09 -0.08 -9.09
N THR A 315 10.54 0.35 -10.28
CA THR A 315 11.84 -0.09 -10.83
C THR A 315 12.97 0.33 -9.90
N ARG A 316 13.00 1.61 -9.45
CA ARG A 316 13.98 2.07 -8.46
C ARG A 316 13.93 1.21 -7.20
N GLN A 317 12.76 1.06 -6.60
CA GLN A 317 12.58 0.30 -5.35
C GLN A 317 13.10 -1.14 -5.47
N ILE A 318 12.79 -1.83 -6.57
CA ILE A 318 13.29 -3.18 -6.84
C ILE A 318 14.80 -3.19 -6.98
N THR A 319 15.34 -2.28 -7.81
CA THR A 319 16.79 -2.22 -8.08
C THR A 319 17.58 -1.93 -6.82
N GLU A 320 17.14 -0.98 -6.00
CA GLU A 320 17.77 -0.64 -4.72
C GLU A 320 17.71 -1.79 -3.71
N ALA A 321 16.58 -2.50 -3.64
CA ALA A 321 16.45 -3.66 -2.76
C ALA A 321 17.34 -4.83 -3.18
N LEU A 322 17.55 -5.03 -4.49
CA LEU A 322 18.47 -6.03 -5.02
C LEU A 322 19.94 -5.63 -4.77
N ALA A 323 20.29 -4.38 -5.01
CA ALA A 323 21.65 -3.87 -4.78
C ALA A 323 22.06 -3.98 -3.30
N ASP A 324 21.14 -3.66 -2.38
CA ASP A 324 21.36 -3.75 -0.93
C ASP A 324 21.48 -5.20 -0.41
N ALA A 325 21.08 -6.19 -1.19
CA ALA A 325 21.21 -7.60 -0.84
C ALA A 325 22.56 -8.22 -1.28
N THR A 326 23.28 -7.51 -2.12
CA THR A 326 24.60 -7.97 -2.61
C THR A 326 25.67 -7.55 -1.59
N PRO A 327 26.51 -8.49 -1.09
CA PRO A 327 27.55 -8.20 -0.11
C PRO A 327 28.61 -7.26 -0.65
#